data_34370bd32a0f86c73ed07c2495c6a3b3
#
_entry.id   34370bd32a0f86c73ed07c2495c6a3b3
#
_cell.length_a   1.000
_cell.length_b   1.000
_cell.length_c   1.000
_cell.angle_alpha   90.00
_cell.angle_beta   90.00
_cell.angle_gamma   90.00
#
_symmetry.space_group_name_H-M   'P 1'
#
loop_
_entity.id
_entity.type
_entity.pdbx_description
1 polymer ?
#
loop_
_entity_poly.entity_id
_entity_poly.type
_entity_poly.pdbx_seq_one_letter_code
_entity_poly.pdbx_strand_id
1 'polypeptide(L)'
;MILATLCYIKHNGCTLMVHRNKKANDIHEGKWNGLGGKFEPGETPEECIIREAYEESGLILYSPKLCGLLMFPNFKGNDWYVFVFTAMEFTGELIDSPEGTLEWIPDENMLDLNLWQSDHIFMPWIGEGKFFSAKFEYEGDTMRGYDVVFHS
;
A
#
# COMPACT_ATOMS: atom_id res chain seq x y z
N MET A 1 -9.46 -11.71 11.38
CA MET A 1 -9.44 -10.37 10.75
C MET A 1 -8.06 -9.77 10.89
N ILE A 2 -7.54 -9.25 9.78
CA ILE A 2 -6.22 -8.62 9.76
C ILE A 2 -6.39 -7.15 9.44
N LEU A 3 -5.80 -6.28 10.27
CA LEU A 3 -5.74 -4.84 10.02
C LEU A 3 -4.36 -4.48 9.53
N ALA A 4 -4.28 -3.75 8.44
CA ALA A 4 -3.02 -3.39 7.80
C ALA A 4 -3.08 -1.97 7.22
N THR A 5 -1.92 -1.45 6.87
CA THR A 5 -1.77 -0.15 6.23
C THR A 5 -1.00 -0.27 4.93
N LEU A 6 -1.20 0.70 4.07
CA LEU A 6 -0.51 0.83 2.78
C LEU A 6 -0.29 2.31 2.54
N CYS A 7 0.91 2.70 2.14
CA CYS A 7 1.22 4.10 1.86
C CYS A 7 1.98 4.27 0.55
N TYR A 8 1.55 5.26 -0.22
CA TYR A 8 2.27 5.71 -1.40
C TYR A 8 2.97 7.03 -1.06
N ILE A 9 4.29 6.97 -0.92
CA ILE A 9 5.11 8.15 -0.59
C ILE A 9 5.46 8.84 -1.89
N LYS A 10 5.12 10.13 -2.00
CA LYS A 10 5.25 10.92 -3.22
C LYS A 10 6.39 11.92 -3.12
N HIS A 11 7.21 12.03 -4.17
CA HIS A 11 8.28 13.02 -4.23
C HIS A 11 8.68 13.27 -5.68
N ASN A 12 8.68 14.54 -6.09
CA ASN A 12 9.14 14.96 -7.43
C ASN A 12 8.52 14.17 -8.59
N GLY A 13 7.20 13.95 -8.54
CA GLY A 13 6.49 13.23 -9.60
C GLY A 13 6.72 11.72 -9.59
N CYS A 14 7.32 11.19 -8.53
CA CYS A 14 7.58 9.77 -8.35
C CYS A 14 6.89 9.24 -7.11
N THR A 15 6.69 7.93 -7.07
CA THR A 15 6.17 7.20 -5.90
C THR A 15 7.19 6.16 -5.49
N LEU A 16 7.44 6.06 -4.19
CA LEU A 16 8.33 5.03 -3.66
C LEU A 16 7.60 3.70 -3.62
N MET A 17 8.16 2.72 -4.32
CA MET A 17 7.60 1.37 -4.37
C MET A 17 8.66 0.36 -3.94
N VAL A 18 8.19 -0.76 -3.40
CA VAL A 18 9.04 -1.89 -3.07
C VAL A 18 8.76 -3.05 -4.02
N HIS A 19 9.82 -3.54 -4.67
CA HIS A 19 9.75 -4.75 -5.48
C HIS A 19 10.01 -5.93 -4.56
N ARG A 20 9.00 -6.77 -4.37
CA ARG A 20 9.03 -7.89 -3.42
C ARG A 20 9.85 -9.04 -3.97
N ASN A 21 11.18 -8.94 -3.85
CA ASN A 21 12.12 -9.87 -4.47
C ASN A 21 13.15 -10.48 -3.49
N LYS A 22 12.96 -10.28 -2.18
CA LYS A 22 13.93 -10.74 -1.17
C LYS A 22 13.46 -11.92 -0.33
N LYS A 23 12.14 -12.14 -0.21
CA LYS A 23 11.57 -13.22 0.60
C LYS A 23 10.96 -14.29 -0.29
N ALA A 24 11.45 -15.53 -0.16
CA ALA A 24 10.82 -16.68 -0.83
C ALA A 24 9.47 -16.97 -0.17
N ASN A 25 8.49 -17.44 -0.97
CA ASN A 25 7.14 -17.77 -0.52
C ASN A 25 6.34 -16.59 0.07
N ASP A 26 6.78 -15.37 -0.20
CA ASP A 26 6.01 -14.17 0.10
C ASP A 26 4.77 -14.15 -0.78
N ILE A 27 3.58 -13.88 -0.22
CA ILE A 27 2.33 -13.81 -0.99
C ILE A 27 2.40 -12.73 -2.08
N HIS A 28 3.29 -11.73 -1.89
CA HIS A 28 3.51 -10.64 -2.85
C HIS A 28 4.76 -10.86 -3.71
N GLU A 29 5.36 -12.06 -3.69
CA GLU A 29 6.61 -12.33 -4.41
C GLU A 29 6.51 -11.91 -5.88
N GLY A 30 7.49 -11.10 -6.32
CA GLY A 30 7.54 -10.58 -7.69
C GLY A 30 6.66 -9.36 -7.93
N LYS A 31 5.80 -8.99 -6.99
CA LYS A 31 4.93 -7.83 -7.10
C LYS A 31 5.63 -6.56 -6.63
N TRP A 32 5.13 -5.43 -7.13
CA TRP A 32 5.49 -4.10 -6.63
C TRP A 32 4.36 -3.60 -5.73
N ASN A 33 4.72 -3.12 -4.56
CA ASN A 33 3.76 -2.60 -3.59
C ASN A 33 4.20 -1.24 -3.06
N GLY A 34 3.24 -0.47 -2.54
CA GLY A 34 3.56 0.63 -1.64
C GLY A 34 4.10 0.06 -0.32
N LEU A 35 4.45 0.94 0.60
CA LEU A 35 4.96 0.56 1.92
C LEU A 35 3.80 0.35 2.89
N GLY A 36 3.97 -0.54 3.84
CA GLY A 36 2.96 -0.76 4.86
C GLY A 36 3.09 -2.13 5.50
N GLY A 37 2.17 -2.43 6.39
CA GLY A 37 2.17 -3.71 7.08
C GLY A 37 1.06 -3.79 8.11
N LYS A 38 1.11 -4.83 8.92
CA LYS A 38 0.08 -5.13 9.90
C LYS A 38 0.18 -4.24 11.13
N PHE A 39 -0.97 -3.91 11.72
CA PHE A 39 -1.04 -3.18 12.97
C PHE A 39 -0.39 -3.98 14.10
N GLU A 40 0.26 -3.26 15.01
CA GLU A 40 0.60 -3.77 16.33
C GLU A 40 -0.51 -3.37 17.31
N PRO A 41 -0.64 -4.10 18.44
CA PRO A 41 -1.68 -3.77 19.42
C PRO A 41 -1.59 -2.31 19.89
N GLY A 42 -2.72 -1.63 19.89
CA GLY A 42 -2.83 -0.26 20.38
C GLY A 42 -2.47 0.82 19.40
N GLU A 43 -2.09 0.48 18.16
CA GLU A 43 -1.76 1.49 17.16
C GLU A 43 -2.98 2.07 16.49
N THR A 44 -2.96 3.38 16.23
CA THR A 44 -3.84 4.00 15.24
C THR A 44 -3.33 3.68 13.85
N PRO A 45 -4.16 3.87 12.80
CA PRO A 45 -3.68 3.72 11.43
C PRO A 45 -2.45 4.58 11.12
N GLU A 46 -2.42 5.83 11.60
CA GLU A 46 -1.30 6.74 11.40
C GLU A 46 -0.03 6.24 12.09
N GLU A 47 -0.15 5.77 13.33
CA GLU A 47 0.99 5.22 14.05
C GLU A 47 1.56 4.00 13.34
N CYS A 48 0.69 3.13 12.86
CA CYS A 48 1.08 1.93 12.12
C CYS A 48 1.88 2.29 10.86
N ILE A 49 1.35 3.20 10.03
CA ILE A 49 2.03 3.50 8.77
C ILE A 49 3.33 4.25 8.97
N ILE A 50 3.41 5.13 9.97
CA ILE A 50 4.66 5.82 10.29
C ILE A 50 5.73 4.81 10.72
N ARG A 51 5.37 3.86 11.56
CA ARG A 51 6.28 2.80 12.02
C ARG A 51 6.71 1.90 10.86
N GLU A 52 5.75 1.38 10.11
CA GLU A 52 6.03 0.46 9.00
C GLU A 52 6.89 1.12 7.92
N ALA A 53 6.58 2.35 7.55
CA ALA A 53 7.37 3.07 6.56
C ALA A 53 8.81 3.25 7.01
N TYR A 54 9.03 3.57 8.29
CA TYR A 54 10.37 3.71 8.83
C TYR A 54 11.13 2.38 8.81
N GLU A 55 10.50 1.31 9.25
CA GLU A 55 11.12 -0.02 9.28
C GLU A 55 11.52 -0.50 7.87
N GLU A 56 10.69 -0.20 6.88
CA GLU A 56 10.90 -0.69 5.51
C GLU A 56 11.81 0.21 4.68
N SER A 57 11.80 1.51 4.94
CA SER A 57 12.49 2.47 4.05
C SER A 57 13.51 3.37 4.72
N GLY A 58 13.46 3.53 6.04
CA GLY A 58 14.28 4.52 6.75
C GLY A 58 13.69 5.91 6.73
N LEU A 59 12.57 6.12 6.03
CA LEU A 59 11.93 7.45 5.97
C LEU A 59 10.99 7.65 7.13
N ILE A 60 11.02 8.88 7.67
CA ILE A 60 10.12 9.32 8.75
C ILE A 60 9.02 10.16 8.11
N LEU A 61 7.79 9.66 8.15
CA LEU A 61 6.65 10.36 7.55
C LEU A 61 6.08 11.40 8.48
N TYR A 62 5.66 12.53 7.91
CA TYR A 62 4.94 13.59 8.62
C TYR A 62 3.58 13.78 7.97
N SER A 63 2.53 13.78 8.80
CA SER A 63 1.14 14.02 8.36
C SER A 63 0.70 13.15 7.18
N PRO A 64 0.83 11.82 7.26
CA PRO A 64 0.30 10.97 6.21
C PRO A 64 -1.21 11.17 6.10
N LYS A 65 -1.73 11.19 4.85
CA LYS A 65 -3.13 11.47 4.59
C LYS A 65 -3.87 10.16 4.29
N LEU A 66 -4.92 9.88 5.04
CA LEU A 66 -5.78 8.73 4.78
C LEU A 66 -6.60 8.99 3.51
N CYS A 67 -6.51 8.09 2.54
CA CYS A 67 -7.16 8.22 1.23
C CYS A 67 -8.32 7.26 1.03
N GLY A 68 -8.31 6.15 1.73
CA GLY A 68 -9.38 5.17 1.57
C GLY A 68 -9.18 3.95 2.44
N LEU A 69 -10.18 3.07 2.37
CA LEU A 69 -10.20 1.81 3.09
C LEU A 69 -10.53 0.70 2.12
N LEU A 70 -9.70 -0.34 2.12
CA LEU A 70 -9.90 -1.53 1.31
C LEU A 70 -10.29 -2.71 2.19
N MET A 71 -11.14 -3.57 1.68
CA MET A 71 -11.51 -4.81 2.34
C MET A 71 -11.32 -5.96 1.35
N PHE A 72 -10.59 -6.99 1.78
CA PHE A 72 -10.37 -8.20 1.01
C PHE A 72 -10.94 -9.38 1.81
N PRO A 73 -12.16 -9.85 1.47
CA PRO A 73 -12.76 -10.95 2.22
C PRO A 73 -12.06 -12.26 1.86
N ASN A 74 -11.78 -13.04 2.89
CA ASN A 74 -11.21 -14.38 2.77
C ASN A 74 -10.02 -14.46 1.79
N PHE A 75 -9.13 -13.46 1.87
CA PHE A 75 -7.90 -13.47 1.07
C PHE A 75 -6.82 -14.23 1.84
N LYS A 76 -6.34 -15.33 1.25
CA LYS A 76 -5.35 -16.22 1.90
C LYS A 76 -5.81 -16.66 3.30
N GLY A 77 -7.13 -16.92 3.43
CA GLY A 77 -7.71 -17.47 4.66
C GLY A 77 -8.12 -16.43 5.71
N ASN A 78 -8.03 -15.15 5.43
CA ASN A 78 -8.39 -14.08 6.36
C ASN A 78 -9.13 -12.95 5.68
N ASP A 79 -9.93 -12.23 6.45
CA ASP A 79 -10.50 -10.96 6.03
C ASP A 79 -9.49 -9.86 6.34
N TRP A 80 -9.13 -9.07 5.33
CA TRP A 80 -8.17 -7.99 5.47
C TRP A 80 -8.85 -6.64 5.35
N TYR A 81 -8.51 -5.72 6.26
CA TYR A 81 -8.87 -4.30 6.16
C TYR A 81 -7.58 -3.51 6.03
N VAL A 82 -7.46 -2.75 4.95
CA VAL A 82 -6.24 -2.01 4.63
C VAL A 82 -6.55 -0.52 4.57
N PHE A 83 -5.89 0.25 5.43
CA PHE A 83 -5.98 1.71 5.45
C PHE A 83 -4.96 2.27 4.48
N VAL A 84 -5.42 2.99 3.46
CA VAL A 84 -4.57 3.48 2.38
C VAL A 84 -4.22 4.94 2.61
N PHE A 85 -2.92 5.24 2.58
CA PHE A 85 -2.37 6.58 2.82
C PHE A 85 -1.56 7.06 1.64
N THR A 86 -1.43 8.39 1.55
CA THR A 86 -0.36 9.03 0.79
C THR A 86 0.47 9.87 1.76
N ALA A 87 1.73 10.07 1.45
CA ALA A 87 2.60 10.94 2.23
C ALA A 87 3.46 11.75 1.28
N MET A 88 3.53 13.06 1.52
CA MET A 88 4.32 14.00 0.71
C MET A 88 5.43 14.65 1.52
N GLU A 89 5.39 14.53 2.85
CA GLU A 89 6.37 15.11 3.75
C GLU A 89 7.10 14.00 4.50
N PHE A 90 8.41 13.99 4.38
CA PHE A 90 9.23 13.00 5.06
C PHE A 90 10.65 13.51 5.23
N THR A 91 11.38 12.88 6.15
CA THR A 91 12.82 13.07 6.34
C THR A 91 13.49 11.71 6.36
N GLY A 92 14.82 11.72 6.42
CA GLY A 92 15.61 10.50 6.47
C GLY A 92 16.14 10.08 5.12
N GLU A 93 16.83 8.96 5.10
CA GLU A 93 17.44 8.40 3.90
C GLU A 93 17.02 6.96 3.71
N LEU A 94 16.91 6.53 2.45
CA LEU A 94 16.54 5.16 2.14
C LEU A 94 17.58 4.18 2.66
N ILE A 95 17.10 3.10 3.26
CA ILE A 95 17.91 1.97 3.69
C ILE A 95 17.78 0.83 2.68
N ASP A 96 18.58 -0.22 2.82
CA ASP A 96 18.39 -1.47 2.11
C ASP A 96 17.21 -2.19 2.77
N SER A 97 16.05 -2.17 2.12
CA SER A 97 14.82 -2.68 2.73
C SER A 97 14.85 -4.20 2.92
N PRO A 98 14.40 -4.70 4.09
CA PRO A 98 14.26 -6.14 4.29
C PRO A 98 13.12 -6.74 3.45
N GLU A 99 12.20 -5.92 2.97
CA GLU A 99 11.02 -6.38 2.22
C GLU A 99 11.31 -6.58 0.73
N GLY A 100 12.28 -5.88 0.18
CA GLY A 100 12.59 -5.95 -1.24
C GLY A 100 13.48 -4.80 -1.69
N THR A 101 13.46 -4.51 -2.98
CA THR A 101 14.21 -3.41 -3.56
C THR A 101 13.33 -2.16 -3.63
N LEU A 102 13.79 -1.07 -3.02
CA LEU A 102 13.08 0.22 -3.06
C LEU A 102 13.48 0.99 -4.31
N GLU A 103 12.48 1.60 -4.94
CA GLU A 103 12.72 2.40 -6.14
C GLU A 103 11.69 3.51 -6.24
N TRP A 104 12.15 4.71 -6.63
CA TRP A 104 11.26 5.82 -6.97
C TRP A 104 10.78 5.62 -8.40
N ILE A 105 9.49 5.34 -8.56
CA ILE A 105 8.87 5.08 -9.86
C ILE A 105 8.16 6.34 -10.34
N PRO A 106 8.44 6.83 -11.55
CA PRO A 106 7.65 7.94 -12.11
C PRO A 106 6.17 7.60 -12.11
N ASP A 107 5.33 8.55 -11.68
CA ASP A 107 3.89 8.32 -11.54
C ASP A 107 3.25 7.83 -12.84
N GLU A 108 3.73 8.30 -13.98
CA GLU A 108 3.24 7.87 -15.29
C GLU A 108 3.53 6.41 -15.62
N ASN A 109 4.49 5.79 -14.92
CA ASN A 109 4.88 4.40 -15.14
C ASN A 109 4.30 3.43 -14.10
N MET A 110 3.57 3.93 -13.11
CA MET A 110 3.08 3.10 -12.00
C MET A 110 2.22 1.93 -12.47
N LEU A 111 1.30 2.17 -13.39
CA LEU A 111 0.37 1.14 -13.84
C LEU A 111 1.01 0.12 -14.79
N ASP A 112 2.26 0.35 -15.20
CA ASP A 112 3.02 -0.61 -16.01
C ASP A 112 3.73 -1.67 -15.16
N LEU A 113 3.75 -1.48 -13.84
CA LEU A 113 4.40 -2.41 -12.93
C LEU A 113 3.58 -3.69 -12.75
N ASN A 114 4.25 -4.77 -12.31
CA ASN A 114 3.56 -5.99 -11.93
C ASN A 114 2.88 -5.78 -10.57
N LEU A 115 1.65 -5.29 -10.60
CA LEU A 115 0.83 -5.00 -9.43
C LEU A 115 -0.24 -6.07 -9.24
N TRP A 116 -0.81 -6.15 -8.03
CA TRP A 116 -2.06 -6.85 -7.85
C TRP A 116 -3.14 -6.16 -8.69
N GLN A 117 -4.08 -6.92 -9.23
CA GLN A 117 -5.10 -6.36 -10.11
C GLN A 117 -5.92 -5.24 -9.44
N SER A 118 -6.23 -5.38 -8.15
CA SER A 118 -6.93 -4.35 -7.38
C SER A 118 -6.18 -3.02 -7.37
N ASP A 119 -4.85 -3.06 -7.32
CA ASP A 119 -4.02 -1.85 -7.26
C ASP A 119 -4.18 -1.02 -8.55
N HIS A 120 -4.29 -1.67 -9.69
CA HIS A 120 -4.54 -0.98 -10.96
C HIS A 120 -5.87 -0.21 -10.93
N ILE A 121 -6.82 -0.66 -10.11
CA ILE A 121 -8.15 -0.08 -10.03
C ILE A 121 -8.20 1.08 -9.04
N PHE A 122 -7.68 0.89 -7.81
CA PHE A 122 -7.86 1.92 -6.80
C PHE A 122 -6.79 3.02 -6.84
N MET A 123 -5.60 2.77 -7.38
CA MET A 123 -4.56 3.80 -7.43
C MET A 123 -5.01 5.07 -8.16
N PRO A 124 -5.72 4.99 -9.30
CA PRO A 124 -6.26 6.17 -9.94
C PRO A 124 -7.22 6.99 -9.06
N TRP A 125 -7.98 6.33 -8.18
CA TRP A 125 -8.90 7.04 -7.28
C TRP A 125 -8.14 7.96 -6.32
N ILE A 126 -6.96 7.53 -5.87
CA ILE A 126 -6.10 8.34 -5.01
C ILE A 126 -5.68 9.61 -5.74
N GLY A 127 -5.26 9.48 -7.01
CA GLY A 127 -4.88 10.62 -7.83
C GLY A 127 -6.01 11.60 -8.06
N GLU A 128 -7.25 11.13 -8.06
CA GLU A 128 -8.44 11.97 -8.22
C GLU A 128 -8.88 12.65 -6.93
N GLY A 129 -8.22 12.36 -5.81
CA GLY A 129 -8.56 12.94 -4.51
C GLY A 129 -9.87 12.45 -3.91
N LYS A 130 -10.36 11.30 -4.36
CA LYS A 130 -11.60 10.71 -3.86
C LYS A 130 -11.32 9.80 -2.67
N PHE A 131 -12.06 10.00 -1.58
CA PHE A 131 -12.01 9.06 -0.45
C PHE A 131 -12.94 7.88 -0.73
N PHE A 132 -12.43 6.68 -0.58
CA PHE A 132 -13.19 5.48 -0.97
C PHE A 132 -13.23 4.43 0.13
N SER A 133 -14.31 3.64 0.12
CA SER A 133 -14.39 2.36 0.82
C SER A 133 -14.67 1.32 -0.24
N ALA A 134 -13.79 0.34 -0.40
CA ALA A 134 -13.91 -0.64 -1.47
C ALA A 134 -13.68 -2.05 -0.97
N LYS A 135 -14.38 -2.99 -1.59
CA LYS A 135 -14.21 -4.42 -1.34
C LYS A 135 -13.74 -5.07 -2.64
N PHE A 136 -12.63 -5.81 -2.58
CA PHE A 136 -12.10 -6.56 -3.72
C PHE A 136 -12.12 -8.05 -3.39
N GLU A 137 -12.81 -8.83 -4.21
CA GLU A 137 -12.92 -10.27 -4.01
C GLU A 137 -11.90 -11.00 -4.88
N TYR A 138 -11.10 -11.85 -4.25
CA TYR A 138 -10.11 -12.69 -4.90
C TYR A 138 -10.43 -14.16 -4.71
N GLU A 139 -10.09 -14.94 -5.72
CA GLU A 139 -10.05 -16.39 -5.63
C GLU A 139 -8.62 -16.80 -5.97
N GLY A 140 -7.85 -17.21 -4.93
CA GLY A 140 -6.40 -17.34 -5.07
C GLY A 140 -5.78 -15.99 -5.38
N ASP A 141 -5.07 -15.90 -6.49
CA ASP A 141 -4.43 -14.66 -6.94
C ASP A 141 -5.24 -13.91 -8.00
N THR A 142 -6.43 -14.41 -8.33
CA THR A 142 -7.28 -13.84 -9.38
C THR A 142 -8.40 -13.01 -8.78
N MET A 143 -8.50 -11.75 -9.20
CA MET A 143 -9.58 -10.87 -8.77
C MET A 143 -10.87 -11.27 -9.48
N ARG A 144 -11.97 -11.45 -8.71
CA ARG A 144 -13.28 -11.83 -9.22
C ARG A 144 -14.23 -10.66 -9.40
N GLY A 145 -14.05 -9.60 -8.63
CA GLY A 145 -14.90 -8.44 -8.72
C GLY A 145 -14.62 -7.45 -7.61
N TYR A 146 -15.29 -6.32 -7.64
CA TYR A 146 -15.16 -5.31 -6.60
C TYR A 146 -16.40 -4.42 -6.52
N ASP A 147 -16.56 -3.80 -5.35
CA ASP A 147 -17.56 -2.78 -5.10
C ASP A 147 -16.87 -1.59 -4.43
N VAL A 148 -17.32 -0.38 -4.73
CA VAL A 148 -16.75 0.83 -4.16
C VAL A 148 -17.82 1.85 -3.82
N VAL A 149 -17.61 2.55 -2.71
CA VAL A 149 -18.38 3.73 -2.33
C VAL A 149 -17.41 4.89 -2.20
N PHE A 150 -17.69 5.98 -2.87
CA PHE A 150 -16.91 7.21 -2.74
C PHE A 150 -17.59 8.12 -1.74
N HIS A 151 -16.78 8.73 -0.86
CA HIS A 151 -17.26 9.63 0.18
C HIS A 151 -16.90 11.06 -0.17
N SER A 152 -17.85 11.95 0.00
CA SER A 152 -17.65 13.38 -0.25
C SER A 152 -17.05 14.09 0.97
#